data_e8392192645b55e590edc93df27200ce
#
_entry.id   e8392192645b55e590edc93df27200ce
#
_cell.length_a   1.000
_cell.length_b   1.000
_cell.length_c   1.000
_cell.angle_alpha   90.00
_cell.angle_beta   90.00
_cell.angle_gamma   90.00
#
_symmetry.space_group_name_H-M   'P 1'
#
loop_
_entity.id
_entity.type
_entity.pdbx_description
1 polymer ?
#
loop_
_entity_poly.entity_id
_entity_poly.type
_entity_poly.pdbx_seq_one_letter_code
_entity_poly.pdbx_strand_id
1 'polypeptide(L)'
;MVAYFLYKKVPGHKIFRFAFYLPCLIAPVITTAIFMALIKVGGPVYKLLGMFGIEYQELLAYPETATKTIVAYMFLSGIGTTYLIFLGAMNRIPKEIIEAGKLDGCNTWREFWSLVFPLTFGTYSTFFLMSLCGVFAASGPILYFTEGAAETSTLGFWLFNQVRGDIYNYPAAVGVVFTMLGIPILVISRLIINKLNPEVTY
;
A
#
# COMPACT_ATOMS: atom_id res chain seq x y z
N MET A 1 -9.42 5.43 -5.66
CA MET A 1 -9.48 6.23 -6.91
C MET A 1 -8.98 5.46 -8.12
N VAL A 2 -7.73 4.95 -8.17
CA VAL A 2 -7.20 4.18 -9.31
C VAL A 2 -8.15 3.03 -9.70
N ALA A 3 -8.61 2.23 -8.73
CA ALA A 3 -9.55 1.14 -8.98
C ALA A 3 -10.87 1.62 -9.63
N TYR A 4 -11.36 2.78 -9.22
CA TYR A 4 -12.59 3.35 -9.79
C TYR A 4 -12.41 3.79 -11.24
N PHE A 5 -11.28 4.42 -11.62
CA PHE A 5 -11.00 4.74 -13.02
C PHE A 5 -10.90 3.49 -13.88
N LEU A 6 -10.29 2.42 -13.35
CA LEU A 6 -10.22 1.13 -14.05
C LEU A 6 -11.59 0.44 -14.14
N TYR A 7 -12.45 0.60 -13.12
CA TYR A 7 -13.85 0.15 -13.14
C TYR A 7 -14.65 0.84 -14.24
N LYS A 8 -14.48 2.16 -14.41
CA LYS A 8 -15.12 2.95 -15.48
C LYS A 8 -14.59 2.64 -16.90
N LYS A 9 -13.60 1.76 -17.03
CA LYS A 9 -13.00 1.37 -18.33
C LYS A 9 -12.50 2.57 -19.14
N VAL A 10 -11.81 3.52 -18.49
CA VAL A 10 -11.17 4.66 -19.16
C VAL A 10 -10.28 4.16 -20.32
N PRO A 11 -10.14 4.91 -21.43
CA PRO A 11 -9.25 4.54 -22.52
C PRO A 11 -7.86 4.12 -22.03
N GLY A 12 -7.35 2.98 -22.49
CA GLY A 12 -6.07 2.43 -22.01
C GLY A 12 -6.15 1.59 -20.72
N HIS A 13 -7.33 1.39 -20.12
CA HIS A 13 -7.50 0.65 -18.86
C HIS A 13 -6.82 -0.73 -18.85
N LYS A 14 -6.74 -1.42 -20.00
CA LYS A 14 -6.06 -2.74 -20.10
C LYS A 14 -4.55 -2.63 -19.88
N ILE A 15 -3.92 -1.60 -20.44
CA ILE A 15 -2.48 -1.33 -20.31
C ILE A 15 -2.18 -0.93 -18.84
N PHE A 16 -2.97 -0.02 -18.27
CA PHE A 16 -2.82 0.39 -16.87
C PHE A 16 -3.01 -0.79 -15.91
N ARG A 17 -4.02 -1.65 -16.15
CA ARG A 17 -4.22 -2.87 -15.36
C ARG A 17 -3.00 -3.77 -15.40
N PHE A 18 -2.44 -4.02 -16.59
CA PHE A 18 -1.26 -4.84 -16.75
C PHE A 18 -0.03 -4.21 -16.06
N ALA A 19 0.21 -2.92 -16.28
CA ALA A 19 1.34 -2.20 -15.71
C ALA A 19 1.32 -2.18 -14.17
N PHE A 20 0.16 -1.97 -13.55
CA PHE A 20 0.04 -1.99 -12.08
C PHE A 20 0.08 -3.40 -11.49
N TYR A 21 -0.33 -4.41 -12.23
CA TYR A 21 -0.34 -5.78 -11.75
C TYR A 21 0.99 -6.50 -11.95
N LEU A 22 1.76 -6.09 -12.96
CA LEU A 22 3.05 -6.71 -13.29
C LEU A 22 4.00 -6.80 -12.09
N PRO A 23 4.24 -5.74 -11.29
CA PRO A 23 5.11 -5.82 -10.13
C PRO A 23 4.66 -6.83 -9.07
N CYS A 24 3.35 -7.07 -8.98
CA CYS A 24 2.78 -8.01 -8.01
C CYS A 24 2.95 -9.49 -8.42
N LEU A 25 3.12 -9.76 -9.72
CA LEU A 25 3.36 -11.12 -10.24
C LEU A 25 4.81 -11.56 -10.07
N ILE A 26 5.72 -10.61 -9.95
CA ILE A 26 7.16 -10.87 -9.86
C ILE A 26 7.54 -11.01 -8.37
N ALA A 27 8.46 -11.92 -8.07
CA ALA A 27 8.94 -12.07 -6.70
C ALA A 27 9.48 -10.74 -6.12
N PRO A 28 9.16 -10.39 -4.85
CA PRO A 28 9.57 -9.13 -4.25
C PRO A 28 11.07 -8.83 -4.32
N VAL A 29 11.92 -9.86 -4.24
CA VAL A 29 13.37 -9.73 -4.36
C VAL A 29 13.76 -9.19 -5.73
N ILE A 30 13.13 -9.71 -6.80
CA ILE A 30 13.43 -9.30 -8.18
C ILE A 30 12.94 -7.88 -8.42
N THR A 31 11.73 -7.53 -7.99
CA THR A 31 11.18 -6.18 -8.15
C THR A 31 12.00 -5.14 -7.39
N THR A 32 12.50 -5.51 -6.20
CA THR A 32 13.40 -4.66 -5.42
C THR A 32 14.74 -4.47 -6.14
N ALA A 33 15.33 -5.55 -6.68
CA ALA A 33 16.59 -5.48 -7.44
C ALA A 33 16.44 -4.62 -8.71
N ILE A 34 15.32 -4.75 -9.44
CA ILE A 34 15.01 -3.90 -10.61
C ILE A 34 14.92 -2.45 -10.17
N PHE A 35 14.18 -2.16 -9.09
CA PHE A 35 14.02 -0.79 -8.60
C PHE A 35 15.36 -0.18 -8.20
N MET A 36 16.20 -0.91 -7.46
CA MET A 36 17.57 -0.47 -7.13
C MET A 36 18.41 -0.18 -8.39
N ALA A 37 18.33 -1.06 -9.40
CA ALA A 37 19.06 -0.85 -10.66
C ALA A 37 18.57 0.42 -11.40
N LEU A 38 17.29 0.78 -11.28
CA LEU A 38 16.74 2.00 -11.86
C LEU A 38 17.24 3.28 -11.17
N ILE A 39 17.31 3.26 -9.82
CA ILE A 39 17.63 4.44 -9.01
C ILE A 39 19.11 4.62 -8.68
N LYS A 40 19.96 3.63 -8.95
CA LYS A 40 21.38 3.75 -8.66
C LYS A 40 22.05 4.86 -9.48
N VAL A 41 23.18 5.37 -9.02
CA VAL A 41 24.03 6.31 -9.75
C VAL A 41 24.44 5.68 -11.09
N GLY A 42 24.22 6.40 -12.20
CA GLY A 42 24.42 5.90 -13.57
C GLY A 42 23.24 5.10 -14.14
N GLY A 43 22.20 4.85 -13.36
CA GLY A 43 20.97 4.17 -13.80
C GLY A 43 20.07 5.05 -14.68
N PRO A 44 18.96 4.48 -15.21
CA PRO A 44 18.05 5.23 -16.09
C PRO A 44 17.45 6.47 -15.42
N VAL A 45 17.05 6.39 -14.13
CA VAL A 45 16.51 7.54 -13.38
C VAL A 45 17.57 8.63 -13.20
N TYR A 46 18.80 8.24 -12.87
CA TYR A 46 19.93 9.18 -12.80
C TYR A 46 20.12 9.96 -14.10
N LYS A 47 20.12 9.25 -15.25
CA LYS A 47 20.29 9.88 -16.57
C LYS A 47 19.14 10.82 -16.92
N LEU A 48 17.90 10.42 -16.63
CA LEU A 48 16.73 11.25 -16.88
C LEU A 48 16.76 12.53 -16.02
N LEU A 49 17.07 12.45 -14.74
CA LEU A 49 17.15 13.63 -13.87
C LEU A 49 18.30 14.54 -14.26
N GLY A 50 19.44 13.97 -14.68
CA GLY A 50 20.56 14.74 -15.20
C GLY A 50 20.22 15.56 -16.48
N MET A 51 19.33 15.06 -17.34
CA MET A 51 18.81 15.81 -18.49
C MET A 51 18.01 17.05 -18.09
N PHE A 52 17.38 17.04 -16.92
CA PHE A 52 16.66 18.19 -16.34
C PHE A 52 17.52 19.08 -15.45
N GLY A 53 18.84 18.83 -15.38
CA GLY A 53 19.77 19.61 -14.54
C GLY A 53 19.60 19.39 -13.04
N ILE A 54 18.97 18.29 -12.63
CA ILE A 54 18.76 17.94 -11.21
C ILE A 54 19.97 17.14 -10.75
N GLU A 55 20.71 17.65 -9.77
CA GLU A 55 21.76 16.90 -9.11
C GLU A 55 21.15 15.69 -8.39
N TYR A 56 21.64 14.51 -8.75
CA TYR A 56 21.17 13.26 -8.19
C TYR A 56 22.18 12.74 -7.17
N GLN A 57 21.74 12.64 -5.93
CA GLN A 57 22.47 11.98 -4.87
C GLN A 57 22.02 10.52 -4.75
N GLU A 58 22.86 9.68 -4.15
CA GLU A 58 22.49 8.29 -3.89
C GLU A 58 21.34 8.21 -2.86
N LEU A 59 20.13 7.95 -3.35
CA LEU A 59 18.89 8.09 -2.56
C LEU A 59 18.83 7.18 -1.33
N LEU A 60 19.54 6.06 -1.34
CA LEU A 60 19.53 5.09 -0.24
C LEU A 60 20.68 5.29 0.76
N ALA A 61 21.65 6.15 0.45
CA ALA A 61 22.80 6.39 1.31
C ALA A 61 22.50 7.38 2.45
N TYR A 62 21.54 8.28 2.26
CA TYR A 62 21.25 9.36 3.21
C TYR A 62 19.93 9.12 3.95
N PRO A 63 19.88 9.33 5.29
CA PRO A 63 18.67 9.15 6.10
C PRO A 63 17.44 9.93 5.59
N GLU A 64 17.67 11.15 5.10
CA GLU A 64 16.60 12.04 4.62
C GLU A 64 15.87 11.53 3.37
N THR A 65 16.56 10.78 2.52
CA THR A 65 16.05 10.29 1.24
C THR A 65 15.73 8.80 1.25
N ALA A 66 16.46 8.00 2.03
CA ALA A 66 16.31 6.54 2.06
C ALA A 66 14.90 6.11 2.47
N THR A 67 14.37 6.63 3.57
CA THR A 67 13.02 6.32 4.03
C THR A 67 11.97 6.71 3.01
N LYS A 68 12.07 7.90 2.39
CA LYS A 68 11.14 8.37 1.35
C LYS A 68 11.17 7.48 0.12
N THR A 69 12.36 7.04 -0.27
CA THR A 69 12.56 6.12 -1.43
C THR A 69 11.94 4.76 -1.16
N ILE A 70 12.13 4.21 0.05
CA ILE A 70 11.51 2.94 0.45
C ILE A 70 9.97 3.07 0.46
N VAL A 71 9.43 4.15 1.02
CA VAL A 71 7.98 4.41 1.04
C VAL A 71 7.43 4.56 -0.39
N ALA A 72 8.13 5.28 -1.27
CA ALA A 72 7.74 5.41 -2.67
C ALA A 72 7.69 4.04 -3.38
N TYR A 73 8.70 3.19 -3.15
CA TYR A 73 8.69 1.82 -3.68
C TYR A 73 7.51 1.01 -3.11
N MET A 74 7.27 1.05 -1.81
CA MET A 74 6.14 0.35 -1.18
C MET A 74 4.79 0.81 -1.75
N PHE A 75 4.65 2.11 -2.00
CA PHE A 75 3.46 2.66 -2.63
C PHE A 75 3.28 2.12 -4.05
N LEU A 76 4.32 2.17 -4.89
CA LEU A 76 4.27 1.67 -6.26
C LEU A 76 3.99 0.18 -6.35
N SER A 77 4.65 -0.64 -5.53
CA SER A 77 4.47 -2.09 -5.52
C SER A 77 3.14 -2.52 -4.90
N GLY A 78 2.62 -1.76 -3.92
CA GLY A 78 1.37 -2.06 -3.21
C GLY A 78 0.10 -1.74 -4.01
N ILE A 79 0.16 -0.86 -5.01
CA ILE A 79 -1.01 -0.49 -5.82
C ILE A 79 -1.62 -1.72 -6.50
N GLY A 80 -0.80 -2.64 -7.00
CA GLY A 80 -1.23 -3.76 -7.84
C GLY A 80 -2.21 -4.72 -7.17
N THR A 81 -1.94 -5.17 -5.96
CA THR A 81 -2.84 -6.05 -5.20
C THR A 81 -4.06 -5.30 -4.71
N THR A 82 -3.87 -4.11 -4.20
CA THR A 82 -4.93 -3.31 -3.58
C THR A 82 -6.02 -2.94 -4.59
N TYR A 83 -5.65 -2.47 -5.80
CA TYR A 83 -6.67 -2.07 -6.77
C TYR A 83 -7.54 -3.23 -7.24
N LEU A 84 -6.99 -4.46 -7.34
CA LEU A 84 -7.76 -5.64 -7.77
C LEU A 84 -8.88 -5.97 -6.79
N ILE A 85 -8.62 -5.89 -5.49
CA ILE A 85 -9.61 -6.18 -4.47
C ILE A 85 -10.71 -5.12 -4.48
N PHE A 86 -10.35 -3.84 -4.58
CA PHE A 86 -11.35 -2.78 -4.72
C PHE A 86 -12.13 -2.86 -6.03
N LEU A 87 -11.48 -3.22 -7.14
CA LEU A 87 -12.15 -3.46 -8.40
C LEU A 87 -13.17 -4.62 -8.28
N GLY A 88 -12.80 -5.70 -7.59
CA GLY A 88 -13.70 -6.82 -7.28
C GLY A 88 -14.90 -6.38 -6.45
N ALA A 89 -14.69 -5.56 -5.43
CA ALA A 89 -15.77 -5.01 -4.62
C ALA A 89 -16.72 -4.11 -5.44
N MET A 90 -16.17 -3.24 -6.28
CA MET A 90 -16.97 -2.37 -7.16
C MET A 90 -17.77 -3.14 -8.21
N ASN A 91 -17.25 -4.25 -8.72
CA ASN A 91 -17.95 -5.11 -9.68
C ASN A 91 -19.16 -5.86 -9.07
N ARG A 92 -19.27 -5.91 -7.75
CA ARG A 92 -20.43 -6.48 -7.06
C ARG A 92 -21.61 -5.50 -6.94
N ILE A 93 -21.37 -4.21 -7.20
CA ILE A 93 -22.44 -3.21 -7.18
C ILE A 93 -23.39 -3.47 -8.35
N PRO A 94 -24.72 -3.64 -8.09
CA PRO A 94 -25.71 -3.78 -9.14
C PRO A 94 -25.66 -2.61 -10.12
N LYS A 95 -25.70 -2.90 -11.42
CA LYS A 95 -25.62 -1.87 -12.47
C LYS A 95 -26.78 -0.89 -12.40
N GLU A 96 -27.94 -1.37 -11.98
CA GLU A 96 -29.17 -0.61 -11.81
C GLU A 96 -28.98 0.58 -10.88
N ILE A 97 -28.20 0.43 -9.79
CA ILE A 97 -27.87 1.52 -8.85
C ILE A 97 -27.03 2.60 -9.54
N ILE A 98 -26.06 2.18 -10.34
CA ILE A 98 -25.19 3.12 -11.07
C ILE A 98 -25.97 3.83 -12.19
N GLU A 99 -26.87 3.12 -12.86
CA GLU A 99 -27.73 3.67 -13.92
C GLU A 99 -28.76 4.65 -13.34
N ALA A 100 -29.39 4.32 -12.21
CA ALA A 100 -30.29 5.23 -11.51
C ALA A 100 -29.55 6.52 -11.09
N GLY A 101 -28.36 6.41 -10.52
CA GLY A 101 -27.56 7.59 -10.17
C GLY A 101 -27.23 8.48 -11.38
N LYS A 102 -27.01 7.91 -12.56
CA LYS A 102 -26.80 8.68 -13.80
C LYS A 102 -28.06 9.39 -14.24
N LEU A 103 -29.24 8.76 -14.10
CA LEU A 103 -30.53 9.39 -14.41
C LEU A 103 -30.80 10.57 -13.47
N ASP A 104 -30.36 10.47 -12.21
CA ASP A 104 -30.42 11.56 -11.23
C ASP A 104 -29.36 12.66 -11.46
N GLY A 105 -28.60 12.60 -12.56
CA GLY A 105 -27.61 13.61 -12.93
C GLY A 105 -26.30 13.54 -12.13
N CYS A 106 -25.97 12.40 -11.51
CA CYS A 106 -24.71 12.23 -10.82
C CYS A 106 -23.51 12.27 -11.81
N ASN A 107 -22.61 13.23 -11.59
CA ASN A 107 -21.33 13.22 -12.28
C ASN A 107 -20.41 12.18 -11.66
N THR A 108 -19.26 11.89 -12.32
CA THR A 108 -18.28 10.85 -11.91
C THR A 108 -17.79 11.01 -10.46
N TRP A 109 -17.57 12.23 -9.98
CA TRP A 109 -17.17 12.50 -8.60
C TRP A 109 -18.27 12.22 -7.59
N ARG A 110 -19.49 12.70 -7.90
CA ARG A 110 -20.65 12.49 -7.05
C ARG A 110 -21.04 11.01 -7.02
N GLU A 111 -20.99 10.31 -8.15
CA GLU A 111 -21.20 8.86 -8.24
C GLU A 111 -20.22 8.10 -7.32
N PHE A 112 -18.92 8.47 -7.36
CA PHE A 112 -17.92 7.83 -6.52
C PHE A 112 -18.22 8.02 -5.02
N TRP A 113 -18.40 9.26 -4.58
CA TRP A 113 -18.56 9.56 -3.15
C TRP A 113 -19.92 9.21 -2.58
N SER A 114 -21.00 9.31 -3.38
CA SER A 114 -22.37 9.10 -2.90
C SER A 114 -22.88 7.67 -3.10
N LEU A 115 -22.33 6.92 -4.06
CA LEU A 115 -22.80 5.57 -4.37
C LEU A 115 -21.70 4.53 -4.17
N VAL A 116 -20.58 4.65 -4.90
CA VAL A 116 -19.56 3.60 -4.94
C VAL A 116 -18.82 3.46 -3.61
N PHE A 117 -18.41 4.56 -3.01
CA PHE A 117 -17.66 4.54 -1.75
C PHE A 117 -18.48 3.97 -0.59
N PRO A 118 -19.73 4.41 -0.33
CA PRO A 118 -20.54 3.82 0.73
C PRO A 118 -20.84 2.33 0.52
N LEU A 119 -21.17 1.93 -0.71
CA LEU A 119 -21.48 0.53 -1.03
C LEU A 119 -20.26 -0.40 -0.93
N THR A 120 -19.05 0.13 -1.07
CA THR A 120 -17.80 -0.62 -0.91
C THR A 120 -17.12 -0.38 0.42
N PHE A 121 -17.75 0.35 1.35
CA PHE A 121 -17.15 0.75 2.62
C PHE A 121 -16.67 -0.44 3.46
N GLY A 122 -17.39 -1.57 3.46
CA GLY A 122 -16.97 -2.80 4.14
C GLY A 122 -15.58 -3.27 3.69
N THR A 123 -15.28 -3.17 2.40
CA THR A 123 -13.95 -3.50 1.86
C THR A 123 -12.88 -2.52 2.37
N TYR A 124 -13.17 -1.21 2.41
CA TYR A 124 -12.25 -0.22 2.97
C TYR A 124 -11.97 -0.47 4.46
N SER A 125 -13.03 -0.78 5.22
CA SER A 125 -12.93 -1.09 6.65
C SER A 125 -12.05 -2.30 6.92
N THR A 126 -12.25 -3.37 6.16
CA THR A 126 -11.43 -4.59 6.26
C THR A 126 -9.97 -4.30 5.95
N PHE A 127 -9.69 -3.56 4.87
CA PHE A 127 -8.32 -3.16 4.52
C PHE A 127 -7.67 -2.29 5.57
N PHE A 128 -8.41 -1.35 6.14
CA PHE A 128 -7.90 -0.49 7.21
C PHE A 128 -7.51 -1.30 8.45
N LEU A 129 -8.38 -2.23 8.89
CA LEU A 129 -8.07 -3.12 10.00
C LEU A 129 -6.87 -4.02 9.72
N MET A 130 -6.77 -4.60 8.51
CA MET A 130 -5.59 -5.38 8.10
C MET A 130 -4.31 -4.55 8.10
N SER A 131 -4.38 -3.29 7.66
CA SER A 131 -3.23 -2.38 7.69
C SER A 131 -2.78 -2.07 9.11
N LEU A 132 -3.73 -1.89 10.05
CA LEU A 132 -3.40 -1.69 11.47
C LEU A 132 -2.71 -2.92 12.07
N CYS A 133 -3.15 -4.13 11.73
CA CYS A 133 -2.46 -5.36 12.14
C CYS A 133 -1.01 -5.39 11.64
N GLY A 134 -0.76 -4.89 10.43
CA GLY A 134 0.57 -4.87 9.81
C GLY A 134 1.53 -3.82 10.35
N VAL A 135 1.07 -2.80 11.07
CA VAL A 135 1.90 -1.66 11.49
C VAL A 135 3.12 -2.09 12.31
N PHE A 136 2.93 -2.98 13.28
CA PHE A 136 4.02 -3.44 14.14
C PHE A 136 4.90 -4.52 13.50
N ALA A 137 4.39 -5.21 12.49
CA ALA A 137 5.13 -6.22 11.74
C ALA A 137 5.82 -5.66 10.49
N ALA A 138 5.69 -4.34 10.24
CA ALA A 138 6.20 -3.71 9.03
C ALA A 138 7.73 -3.75 8.99
N SER A 139 8.29 -4.71 8.28
CA SER A 139 9.71 -4.76 7.94
C SER A 139 9.98 -4.27 6.50
N GLY A 140 8.95 -4.27 5.65
CA GLY A 140 9.05 -3.82 4.27
C GLY A 140 10.24 -4.41 3.51
N PRO A 141 10.68 -3.76 2.46
CA PRO A 141 11.85 -4.16 1.69
C PRO A 141 13.18 -3.67 2.30
N ILE A 142 13.20 -3.25 3.57
CA ILE A 142 14.38 -2.67 4.24
C ILE A 142 15.58 -3.61 4.16
N LEU A 143 15.35 -4.92 4.32
CA LEU A 143 16.41 -5.94 4.21
C LEU A 143 17.13 -5.87 2.86
N TYR A 144 16.41 -5.58 1.78
CA TYR A 144 16.98 -5.57 0.44
C TYR A 144 17.57 -4.22 0.04
N PHE A 145 17.08 -3.11 0.60
CA PHE A 145 17.50 -1.76 0.24
C PHE A 145 18.67 -1.27 1.06
N THR A 146 18.57 -1.34 2.37
CA THR A 146 19.49 -0.67 3.28
C THR A 146 20.03 -1.55 4.39
N GLU A 147 19.48 -2.75 4.56
CA GLU A 147 19.75 -3.62 5.72
C GLU A 147 19.62 -2.89 7.08
N GLY A 148 18.73 -1.90 7.12
CA GLY A 148 18.52 -1.05 8.31
C GLY A 148 19.48 0.12 8.46
N ALA A 149 20.42 0.33 7.52
CA ALA A 149 21.27 1.51 7.48
C ALA A 149 20.47 2.79 7.18
N ALA A 150 21.12 3.94 7.22
CA ALA A 150 20.52 5.25 6.96
C ALA A 150 19.21 5.50 7.75
N GLU A 151 19.17 5.08 9.01
CA GLU A 151 18.04 5.25 9.93
C GLU A 151 16.70 4.69 9.41
N THR A 152 16.74 3.69 8.53
CA THR A 152 15.55 3.06 7.96
C THR A 152 15.03 1.88 8.78
N SER A 153 15.67 1.54 9.90
CA SER A 153 15.29 0.41 10.74
C SER A 153 13.91 0.61 11.36
N THR A 154 12.99 -0.31 11.08
CA THR A 154 11.68 -0.38 11.74
C THR A 154 11.73 -1.37 12.89
N LEU A 155 10.70 -1.33 13.76
CA LEU A 155 10.56 -2.30 14.83
C LEU A 155 10.53 -3.75 14.31
N GLY A 156 9.73 -4.00 13.26
CA GLY A 156 9.64 -5.34 12.66
C GLY A 156 10.99 -5.81 12.09
N PHE A 157 11.75 -4.92 11.46
CA PHE A 157 13.07 -5.24 10.95
C PHE A 157 14.08 -5.48 12.09
N TRP A 158 14.03 -4.69 13.17
CA TRP A 158 14.87 -4.90 14.35
C TRP A 158 14.59 -6.26 15.01
N LEU A 159 13.31 -6.61 15.20
CA LEU A 159 12.92 -7.93 15.72
C LEU A 159 13.46 -9.07 14.85
N PHE A 160 13.32 -8.93 13.53
CA PHE A 160 13.86 -9.89 12.56
C PHE A 160 15.38 -10.08 12.71
N ASN A 161 16.14 -8.99 12.84
CA ASN A 161 17.59 -9.05 13.01
C ASN A 161 18.01 -9.70 14.33
N GLN A 162 17.30 -9.45 15.43
CA GLN A 162 17.57 -10.09 16.71
C GLN A 162 17.39 -11.61 16.63
N VAL A 163 16.29 -12.05 16.03
CA VAL A 163 16.02 -13.48 15.82
C VAL A 163 17.05 -14.11 14.89
N ARG A 164 17.48 -13.42 13.85
CA ARG A 164 18.56 -13.86 12.96
C ARG A 164 19.91 -14.00 13.66
N GLY A 165 20.12 -13.21 14.72
CA GLY A 165 21.30 -13.30 15.61
C GLY A 165 21.15 -14.27 16.77
N ASP A 166 20.20 -15.23 16.71
CA ASP A 166 19.90 -16.23 17.74
C ASP A 166 19.50 -15.65 19.11
N ILE A 167 19.04 -14.40 19.13
CA ILE A 167 18.50 -13.74 20.31
C ILE A 167 16.98 -13.78 20.26
N TYR A 168 16.35 -14.58 21.13
CA TYR A 168 14.89 -14.79 21.12
C TYR A 168 14.17 -14.11 22.28
N ASN A 169 14.81 -13.95 23.44
CA ASN A 169 14.16 -13.49 24.66
C ASN A 169 13.61 -12.06 24.54
N TYR A 170 14.43 -11.12 24.06
CA TYR A 170 14.02 -9.72 23.88
C TYR A 170 12.95 -9.56 22.78
N PRO A 171 13.10 -10.14 21.59
CA PRO A 171 12.07 -10.08 20.56
C PRO A 171 10.73 -10.64 21.02
N ALA A 172 10.74 -11.76 21.76
CA ALA A 172 9.52 -12.35 22.29
C ALA A 172 8.81 -11.41 23.29
N ALA A 173 9.57 -10.84 24.24
CA ALA A 173 9.01 -9.89 25.21
C ALA A 173 8.44 -8.64 24.52
N VAL A 174 9.17 -8.07 23.59
CA VAL A 174 8.73 -6.91 22.80
C VAL A 174 7.48 -7.25 21.99
N GLY A 175 7.44 -8.40 21.33
CA GLY A 175 6.28 -8.88 20.57
C GLY A 175 5.01 -8.98 21.43
N VAL A 176 5.13 -9.53 22.67
CA VAL A 176 3.99 -9.60 23.61
C VAL A 176 3.50 -8.21 23.98
N VAL A 177 4.39 -7.28 24.32
CA VAL A 177 4.01 -5.90 24.68
C VAL A 177 3.28 -5.21 23.51
N PHE A 178 3.81 -5.31 22.28
CA PHE A 178 3.13 -4.71 21.11
C PHE A 178 1.81 -5.40 20.78
N THR A 179 1.68 -6.69 21.03
CA THR A 179 0.41 -7.38 20.88
C THR A 179 -0.62 -6.87 21.89
N MET A 180 -0.21 -6.70 23.14
CA MET A 180 -1.09 -6.14 24.20
C MET A 180 -1.53 -4.71 23.88
N LEU A 181 -0.69 -3.90 23.25
CA LEU A 181 -1.05 -2.55 22.80
C LEU A 181 -1.89 -2.57 21.50
N GLY A 182 -1.60 -3.49 20.60
CA GLY A 182 -2.28 -3.61 19.30
C GLY A 182 -3.74 -4.06 19.42
N ILE A 183 -4.04 -5.01 20.30
CA ILE A 183 -5.40 -5.54 20.48
C ILE A 183 -6.40 -4.43 20.83
N PRO A 184 -6.19 -3.58 21.87
CA PRO A 184 -7.10 -2.48 22.17
C PRO A 184 -7.28 -1.50 21.01
N ILE A 185 -6.19 -1.17 20.29
CA ILE A 185 -6.26 -0.27 19.13
C ILE A 185 -7.15 -0.85 18.05
N LEU A 186 -7.01 -2.15 17.77
CA LEU A 186 -7.85 -2.84 16.77
C LEU A 186 -9.32 -2.89 17.19
N VAL A 187 -9.59 -3.21 18.46
CA VAL A 187 -10.96 -3.28 18.99
C VAL A 187 -11.62 -1.90 18.92
N ILE A 188 -10.94 -0.86 19.38
CA ILE A 188 -11.45 0.52 19.33
C ILE A 188 -11.70 0.95 17.88
N SER A 189 -10.75 0.70 16.98
CA SER A 189 -10.89 1.03 15.55
C SER A 189 -12.09 0.31 14.93
N ARG A 190 -12.29 -0.96 15.25
CA ARG A 190 -13.45 -1.74 14.78
C ARG A 190 -14.77 -1.18 15.31
N LEU A 191 -14.83 -0.83 16.61
CA LEU A 191 -16.02 -0.22 17.19
C LEU A 191 -16.38 1.12 16.54
N ILE A 192 -15.38 1.95 16.26
CA ILE A 192 -15.57 3.23 15.56
C ILE A 192 -16.12 3.00 14.15
N ILE A 193 -15.52 2.08 13.41
CA ILE A 193 -15.94 1.75 12.03
C ILE A 193 -17.39 1.25 12.02
N ASN A 194 -17.73 0.32 12.91
CA ASN A 194 -19.09 -0.22 12.99
C ASN A 194 -20.14 0.86 13.36
N LYS A 195 -19.74 1.86 14.13
CA LYS A 195 -20.61 3.00 14.46
C LYS A 195 -20.81 3.95 13.28
N LEU A 196 -19.77 4.11 12.43
CA LEU A 196 -19.83 4.99 11.27
C LEU A 196 -20.64 4.41 10.11
N ASN A 197 -20.63 3.11 9.95
CA ASN A 197 -21.39 2.41 8.91
C ASN A 197 -21.83 1.04 9.44
N PRO A 198 -22.99 0.95 10.13
CA PRO A 198 -23.56 -0.34 10.48
C PRO A 198 -23.76 -1.14 9.20
N GLU A 199 -23.25 -2.38 9.17
CA GLU A 199 -23.29 -3.28 8.03
C GLU A 199 -24.69 -3.31 7.43
N VAL A 200 -24.84 -2.81 6.21
CA VAL A 200 -26.04 -3.01 5.41
C VAL A 200 -25.93 -4.44 4.88
N THR A 201 -26.51 -5.36 5.62
CA THR A 201 -26.68 -6.75 5.15
C THR A 201 -27.71 -6.71 4.02
N TYR A 202 -27.27 -6.96 2.80
CA TYR A 202 -28.12 -7.16 1.63
C TYR A 202 -28.54 -8.63 1.55
#